data_b8dea41ed7a4d99395359a705155d32c
#
_entry.id   b8dea41ed7a4d99395359a705155d32c
#
_cell.length_a   1.000
_cell.length_b   1.000
_cell.length_c   1.000
_cell.angle_alpha   90.00
_cell.angle_beta   90.00
_cell.angle_gamma   90.00
#
_symmetry.space_group_name_H-M   'P 1'
#
loop_
_entity.id
_entity.type
_entity.pdbx_description
1 polymer ?
#
loop_
_entity_poly.entity_id
_entity_poly.type
_entity_poly.pdbx_seq_one_letter_code
_entity_poly.pdbx_strand_id
1 'polypeptide(L)'
;FSAMPLSELKRMRHPEASAERIRRAFLAIKYHNANIATEKKDRWYINANSLHGLVGGRFATVTPWCEAYADEIESHNQMYELTVGDNRKAVKISEVITLPEHPED
;
A
#
# COMPACT_ATOMS: atom_id res chain seq x y z
N PHE A 1 -7.96 13.49 -8.74
CA PHE A 1 -8.03 12.04 -8.43
C PHE A 1 -8.08 11.74 -6.93
N SER A 2 -7.59 12.63 -6.09
CA SER A 2 -7.51 12.37 -4.64
C SER A 2 -8.88 12.19 -3.96
N ALA A 3 -9.94 12.76 -4.52
CA ALA A 3 -11.29 12.64 -3.97
C ALA A 3 -12.15 11.61 -4.72
N MET A 4 -11.61 10.97 -5.75
CA MET A 4 -12.36 10.06 -6.60
C MET A 4 -12.60 8.71 -5.91
N PRO A 5 -13.81 8.10 -6.06
CA PRO A 5 -14.04 6.75 -5.53
C PRO A 5 -13.10 5.72 -6.15
N LEU A 6 -12.74 4.72 -5.37
CA LEU A 6 -11.82 3.68 -5.80
C LEU A 6 -12.31 2.95 -7.05
N SER A 7 -13.61 2.66 -7.12
CA SER A 7 -14.19 1.97 -8.27
C SER A 7 -14.00 2.74 -9.57
N GLU A 8 -14.02 4.07 -9.52
CA GLU A 8 -13.76 4.90 -10.69
C GLU A 8 -12.28 4.92 -11.05
N LEU A 9 -11.39 5.01 -10.05
CA LEU A 9 -9.95 4.97 -10.27
C LEU A 9 -9.52 3.68 -10.96
N LYS A 10 -10.13 2.56 -10.59
CA LYS A 10 -9.80 1.26 -11.17
C LYS A 10 -10.13 1.17 -12.65
N ARG A 11 -11.10 1.95 -13.13
CA ARG A 11 -11.50 1.97 -14.54
C ARG A 11 -10.69 2.92 -15.40
N MET A 12 -9.95 3.82 -14.76
CA MET A 12 -9.17 4.82 -15.50
C MET A 12 -7.81 4.27 -15.90
N ARG A 13 -7.42 4.56 -17.12
CA ARG A 13 -6.11 4.14 -17.67
C ARG A 13 -5.16 5.33 -17.74
N HIS A 14 -5.13 6.12 -16.67
CA HIS A 14 -4.29 7.29 -16.58
C HIS A 14 -3.19 7.07 -15.55
N PRO A 15 -1.93 7.46 -15.87
CA PRO A 15 -0.84 7.26 -14.91
C PRO A 15 -1.08 7.89 -13.55
N GLU A 16 -1.74 9.06 -13.50
CA GLU A 16 -2.05 9.72 -12.24
C GLU A 16 -3.10 8.97 -11.44
N ALA A 17 -4.04 8.30 -12.11
CA ALA A 17 -5.02 7.45 -11.42
C ALA A 17 -4.34 6.23 -10.81
N SER A 18 -3.40 5.62 -11.53
CA SER A 18 -2.61 4.51 -11.01
C SER A 18 -1.78 4.95 -9.81
N ALA A 19 -1.14 6.11 -9.89
CA ALA A 19 -0.35 6.66 -8.78
C ALA A 19 -1.24 6.91 -7.56
N GLU A 20 -2.45 7.41 -7.76
CA GLU A 20 -3.38 7.64 -6.64
C GLU A 20 -3.79 6.34 -5.97
N ARG A 21 -4.01 5.27 -6.74
CA ARG A 21 -4.33 3.96 -6.17
C ARG A 21 -3.18 3.43 -5.32
N ILE A 22 -1.95 3.59 -5.79
CA ILE A 22 -0.76 3.15 -5.04
C ILE A 22 -0.61 4.00 -3.77
N ARG A 23 -0.84 5.30 -3.86
CA ARG A 23 -0.79 6.19 -2.69
C ARG A 23 -1.79 5.75 -1.62
N ARG A 24 -3.00 5.38 -2.03
CA ARG A 24 -4.03 4.89 -1.10
C ARG A 24 -3.62 3.58 -0.45
N ALA A 25 -2.98 2.68 -1.22
CA ALA A 25 -2.46 1.44 -0.68
C ALA A 25 -1.37 1.71 0.37
N PHE A 26 -0.46 2.63 0.07
CA PHE A 26 0.59 3.04 1.01
C PHE A 26 -0.02 3.56 2.32
N LEU A 27 -1.01 4.46 2.22
CA LEU A 27 -1.67 5.02 3.40
C LEU A 27 -2.45 3.95 4.19
N ALA A 28 -3.07 3.00 3.47
CA ALA A 28 -3.79 1.90 4.12
C ALA A 28 -2.87 1.00 4.92
N ILE A 29 -1.68 0.69 4.39
CA ILE A 29 -0.70 -0.12 5.12
C ILE A 29 -0.19 0.65 6.34
N LYS A 30 0.10 1.94 6.17
CA LYS A 30 0.54 2.78 7.30
C LYS A 30 -0.51 2.82 8.40
N TYR A 31 -1.77 2.99 8.03
CA TYR A 31 -2.88 3.00 8.99
C TYR A 31 -2.99 1.69 9.73
N HIS A 32 -2.93 0.58 9.00
CA HIS A 32 -2.99 -0.76 9.59
C HIS A 32 -1.86 -0.95 10.60
N ASN A 33 -0.65 -0.59 10.21
CA ASN A 33 0.52 -0.79 11.08
C ASN A 33 0.48 0.10 12.33
N ALA A 34 -0.13 1.28 12.23
CA ALA A 34 -0.19 2.22 13.35
C ALA A 34 -1.38 1.98 14.26
N ASN A 35 -2.52 1.55 13.73
CA ASN A 35 -3.79 1.56 14.44
C ASN A 35 -4.44 0.20 14.64
N ILE A 36 -4.16 -0.77 13.76
CA ILE A 36 -4.79 -2.09 13.80
C ILE A 36 -3.82 -3.13 14.36
N ALA A 37 -2.61 -3.18 13.83
CA ALA A 37 -1.60 -4.12 14.29
C ALA A 37 -1.05 -3.68 15.66
N THR A 38 -0.97 -4.62 16.60
CA THR A 38 -0.44 -4.36 17.94
C THR A 38 0.98 -4.89 18.12
N GLU A 39 1.38 -5.84 17.27
CA GLU A 39 2.68 -6.47 17.34
C GLU A 39 3.36 -6.44 15.98
N LYS A 40 4.70 -6.55 16.00
CA LYS A 40 5.50 -6.56 14.78
C LYS A 40 5.08 -7.65 13.81
N LYS A 41 4.71 -8.81 14.31
CA LYS A 41 4.27 -9.94 13.46
C LYS A 41 2.99 -9.64 12.69
N ASP A 42 2.22 -8.66 13.11
CA ASP A 42 0.97 -8.25 12.46
C ASP A 42 1.16 -7.06 11.53
N ARG A 43 2.35 -6.51 11.46
CA ARG A 43 2.67 -5.36 10.62
C ARG A 43 3.25 -5.81 9.29
N TRP A 44 3.10 -4.95 8.29
CA TRP A 44 3.56 -5.23 6.94
C TRP A 44 4.67 -4.28 6.53
N TYR A 45 5.76 -4.84 6.04
CA TYR A 45 6.84 -4.09 5.42
C TYR A 45 6.34 -3.52 4.09
N ILE A 46 6.52 -2.22 3.86
CA ILE A 46 6.07 -1.59 2.63
C ILE A 46 7.17 -1.71 1.58
N ASN A 47 6.84 -2.33 0.46
CA ASN A 47 7.70 -2.45 -0.71
C ASN A 47 6.80 -2.59 -1.94
N ALA A 48 7.40 -2.76 -3.13
CA ALA A 48 6.62 -2.91 -4.35
C ALA A 48 5.69 -4.13 -4.30
N ASN A 49 6.11 -5.22 -3.68
CA ASN A 49 5.28 -6.43 -3.58
C ASN A 49 4.04 -6.21 -2.71
N SER A 50 4.19 -5.57 -1.54
CA SER A 50 3.04 -5.34 -0.67
C SER A 50 2.06 -4.34 -1.28
N LEU A 51 2.57 -3.28 -1.91
CA LEU A 51 1.70 -2.32 -2.59
C LEU A 51 0.97 -2.96 -3.78
N HIS A 52 1.70 -3.73 -4.59
CA HIS A 52 1.08 -4.46 -5.70
C HIS A 52 0.02 -5.44 -5.22
N GLY A 53 0.24 -6.07 -4.06
CA GLY A 53 -0.73 -6.99 -3.48
C GLY A 53 -2.09 -6.34 -3.20
N LEU A 54 -2.11 -5.02 -2.98
CA LEU A 54 -3.34 -4.29 -2.74
C LEU A 54 -3.93 -3.67 -4.00
N VAL A 55 -3.09 -3.19 -4.93
CA VAL A 55 -3.61 -2.50 -6.12
C VAL A 55 -3.78 -3.42 -7.32
N GLY A 56 -3.03 -4.50 -7.40
CA GLY A 56 -3.07 -5.40 -8.56
C GLY A 56 -2.47 -4.78 -9.81
N GLY A 57 -2.88 -5.31 -10.96
CA GLY A 57 -2.41 -4.81 -12.25
C GLY A 57 -0.95 -5.17 -12.53
N ARG A 58 -0.27 -4.31 -13.29
CA ARG A 58 1.11 -4.54 -13.68
C ARG A 58 2.07 -4.14 -12.57
N PHE A 59 2.95 -5.06 -12.19
CA PHE A 59 3.97 -4.78 -11.19
C PHE A 59 4.86 -3.60 -11.62
N ALA A 60 5.17 -3.50 -12.90
CA ALA A 60 6.00 -2.42 -13.44
C ALA A 60 5.41 -1.03 -13.23
N THR A 61 4.11 -0.91 -12.95
CA THR A 61 3.47 0.37 -12.65
C THR A 61 3.81 0.82 -11.23
N VAL A 62 4.03 -0.13 -10.32
CA VAL A 62 4.28 0.16 -8.91
C VAL A 62 5.73 0.60 -8.67
N THR A 63 6.67 0.01 -9.38
CA THR A 63 8.10 0.26 -9.16
C THR A 63 8.51 1.74 -9.25
N PRO A 64 8.09 2.50 -10.29
CA PRO A 64 8.44 3.92 -10.36
C PRO A 64 7.89 4.74 -9.21
N TRP A 65 6.70 4.39 -8.72
CA TRP A 65 6.11 5.06 -7.56
C TRP A 65 6.99 4.83 -6.32
N CYS A 66 7.43 3.59 -6.13
CA CYS A 66 8.30 3.25 -4.99
C CYS A 66 9.62 4.00 -5.05
N GLU A 67 10.17 4.18 -6.25
CA GLU A 67 11.41 4.95 -6.41
C GLU A 67 11.21 6.43 -6.07
N ALA A 68 10.06 7.00 -6.50
CA ALA A 68 9.75 8.40 -6.23
C ALA A 68 9.50 8.67 -4.74
N TYR A 69 8.97 7.70 -4.01
CA TYR A 69 8.61 7.85 -2.60
C TYR A 69 9.47 6.96 -1.69
N ALA A 70 10.70 6.68 -2.12
CA ALA A 70 11.60 5.79 -1.40
C ALA A 70 11.87 6.25 0.03
N ASP A 71 12.02 7.56 0.26
CA ASP A 71 12.30 8.10 1.59
C ASP A 71 11.15 7.88 2.55
N GLU A 72 9.92 8.10 2.09
CA GLU A 72 8.73 7.90 2.91
C GLU A 72 8.53 6.43 3.25
N ILE A 73 8.77 5.56 2.28
CA ILE A 73 8.68 4.11 2.48
C ILE A 73 9.73 3.66 3.50
N GLU A 74 10.96 4.09 3.33
CA GLU A 74 12.06 3.72 4.22
C GLU A 74 11.82 4.23 5.63
N SER A 75 11.39 5.48 5.79
CA SER A 75 11.08 6.05 7.10
C SER A 75 10.02 5.25 7.84
N HIS A 76 8.96 4.83 7.13
CA HIS A 76 7.92 4.02 7.73
C HIS A 76 8.47 2.67 8.19
N ASN A 77 9.22 1.99 7.32
CA ASN A 77 9.73 0.66 7.64
C ASN A 77 10.72 0.71 8.80
N GLN A 78 11.54 1.75 8.88
CA GLN A 78 12.49 1.93 9.98
C GLN A 78 11.77 2.21 11.30
N MET A 79 10.69 2.96 11.27
CA MET A 79 9.92 3.30 12.47
C MET A 79 9.48 2.04 13.22
N TYR A 80 9.11 1.00 12.50
CA TYR A 80 8.62 -0.25 13.07
C TYR A 80 9.66 -1.38 12.99
N GLU A 81 10.88 -1.05 12.58
CA GLU A 81 11.97 -2.03 12.42
C GLU A 81 11.60 -3.21 11.52
N LEU A 82 10.87 -2.90 10.44
CA LEU A 82 10.37 -3.92 9.52
C LEU A 82 11.41 -4.29 8.46
N THR A 83 11.36 -5.54 8.03
CA THR A 83 12.17 -6.05 6.93
C THR A 83 11.28 -6.82 5.97
N VAL A 84 11.80 -7.17 4.80
CA VAL A 84 11.05 -7.94 3.81
C VAL A 84 10.57 -9.28 4.41
N GLY A 85 11.32 -9.84 5.35
CA GLY A 85 10.94 -11.08 6.02
C GLY A 85 9.64 -10.98 6.82
N ASP A 86 9.28 -9.78 7.27
CA ASP A 86 8.02 -9.57 7.99
C ASP A 86 6.80 -9.79 7.11
N ASN A 87 6.95 -9.78 5.78
CA ASN A 87 5.85 -10.05 4.86
C ASN A 87 5.62 -11.54 4.60
N ARG A 88 6.45 -12.40 5.18
CA ARG A 88 6.28 -13.85 5.07
C ARG A 88 5.23 -14.32 6.08
N LYS A 89 3.97 -14.23 5.67
CA LYS A 89 2.83 -14.57 6.50
C LYS A 89 1.99 -15.65 5.82
N ALA A 90 1.17 -16.34 6.62
CA ALA A 90 0.27 -17.38 6.11
C ALA A 90 -0.87 -16.79 5.27
N VAL A 91 -1.12 -15.48 5.40
CA VAL A 91 -2.22 -14.79 4.70
C VAL A 91 -1.65 -13.79 3.71
N LYS A 92 -2.45 -13.45 2.69
CA LYS A 92 -2.10 -12.41 1.74
C LYS A 92 -2.48 -11.04 2.31
N ILE A 93 -1.73 -10.00 1.93
CA ILE A 93 -2.02 -8.65 2.40
C ILE A 93 -3.43 -8.21 2.03
N SER A 94 -3.94 -8.61 0.86
CA SER A 94 -5.29 -8.28 0.42
C SER A 94 -6.39 -8.94 1.24
N GLU A 95 -6.05 -9.98 2.01
CA GLU A 95 -7.00 -10.61 2.92
C GLU A 95 -7.12 -9.86 4.25
N VAL A 96 -6.14 -9.04 4.57
CA VAL A 96 -6.06 -8.33 5.86
C VAL A 96 -6.39 -6.85 5.71
N ILE A 97 -5.93 -6.23 4.62
CA ILE A 97 -6.10 -4.80 4.37
C ILE A 97 -6.97 -4.60 3.14
N THR A 98 -8.01 -3.78 3.27
CA THR A 98 -8.91 -3.44 2.18
C THR A 98 -8.84 -1.94 1.93
N LEU A 99 -8.71 -1.55 0.65
CA LEU A 99 -8.73 -0.13 0.30
C LEU A 99 -10.16 0.39 0.39
N PRO A 100 -10.38 1.53 1.07
CA PRO A 100 -11.73 2.09 1.15
C PRO A 100 -12.20 2.61 -0.21
N GLU A 101 -13.52 2.53 -0.44
CA GLU A 101 -14.12 3.03 -1.69
C GLU A 101 -14.00 4.55 -1.78
N HIS A 102 -14.16 5.24 -0.65
CA HIS A 102 -14.07 6.70 -0.58
C HIS A 102 -12.88 7.13 0.27
N PRO A 103 -12.18 8.22 -0.11
CA PRO A 103 -10.96 8.63 0.60
C PRO A 103 -11.15 8.97 2.08
N GLU A 104 -12.36 9.37 2.48
CA GLU A 104 -12.65 9.75 3.85
C GLU A 104 -13.07 8.57 4.74
N ASP A 105 -13.22 7.39 4.18
CA ASP A 105 -13.67 6.21 4.94
C ASP A 105 -12.51 5.60 5.82
#